data_5bae6e339acb6ac3cabe7245bff6e110
#
_entry.id   5bae6e339acb6ac3cabe7245bff6e110
#
_cell.length_a   1.000
_cell.length_b   1.000
_cell.length_c   1.000
_cell.angle_alpha   90.00
_cell.angle_beta   90.00
_cell.angle_gamma   90.00
#
_symmetry.space_group_name_H-M   'P 1'
#
loop_
_entity.id
_entity.type
_entity.pdbx_description
1 polymer ?
#
loop_
_entity_poly.entity_id
_entity_poly.type
_entity_poly.pdbx_seq_one_letter_code
_entity_poly.pdbx_strand_id
1 'polypeptide(L)'
;MFDKMKALMDMQKKMQEMKRELDNTSFEISSADGLVKIAMTGSQEVTQINIQGELREVEKVNLQKAIKDAYNRAIKRSQDIAAEKMKNITGFNLPR
;
A
#
# COMPACT_ATOMS: atom_id res chain seq x y z
N MET A 1 15.43 12.86 -32.16
CA MET A 1 14.48 11.73 -32.27
C MET A 1 14.87 10.56 -31.39
N PHE A 2 16.15 10.15 -31.43
CA PHE A 2 16.61 9.04 -30.58
C PHE A 2 16.49 9.33 -29.08
N ASP A 3 16.63 10.58 -28.67
CA ASP A 3 16.57 10.98 -27.26
C ASP A 3 15.17 10.79 -26.67
N LYS A 4 14.10 11.01 -27.45
CA LYS A 4 12.75 10.81 -26.98
C LYS A 4 12.40 9.34 -26.80
N MET A 5 12.83 8.49 -27.73
CA MET A 5 12.64 7.04 -27.61
C MET A 5 13.39 6.47 -26.41
N LYS A 6 14.63 6.91 -26.22
CA LYS A 6 15.42 6.48 -25.07
C LYS A 6 14.79 6.90 -23.77
N ALA A 7 14.30 8.14 -23.70
CA ALA A 7 13.64 8.66 -22.50
C ALA A 7 12.37 7.86 -22.18
N LEU A 8 11.58 7.49 -23.20
CA LEU A 8 10.38 6.67 -23.00
C LEU A 8 10.73 5.27 -22.52
N MET A 9 11.78 4.66 -23.10
CA MET A 9 12.24 3.34 -22.65
C MET A 9 12.76 3.36 -21.22
N ASP A 10 13.51 4.39 -20.86
CA ASP A 10 14.01 4.55 -19.49
C ASP A 10 12.86 4.74 -18.51
N MET A 11 11.85 5.50 -18.90
CA MET A 11 10.66 5.69 -18.06
C MET A 11 9.91 4.38 -17.86
N GLN A 12 9.75 3.58 -18.91
CA GLN A 12 9.12 2.27 -18.81
C GLN A 12 9.87 1.35 -17.85
N LYS A 13 11.20 1.34 -17.93
CA LYS A 13 12.04 0.55 -17.02
C LYS A 13 11.85 0.98 -15.57
N LYS A 14 11.83 2.29 -15.34
CA LYS A 14 11.62 2.84 -13.99
C LYS A 14 10.26 2.48 -13.46
N MET A 15 9.23 2.52 -14.29
CA MET A 15 7.88 2.13 -13.89
C MET A 15 7.80 0.64 -13.54
N GLN A 16 8.48 -0.22 -14.29
CA GLN A 16 8.54 -1.65 -14.00
C GLN A 16 9.31 -1.93 -12.70
N GLU A 17 10.40 -1.21 -12.47
CA GLU A 17 11.15 -1.31 -11.22
C GLU A 17 10.29 -0.89 -10.04
N MET A 18 9.55 0.20 -10.18
CA MET A 18 8.66 0.69 -9.16
C MET A 18 7.58 -0.34 -8.83
N LYS A 19 6.97 -0.93 -9.85
CA LYS A 19 5.96 -1.97 -9.65
C LYS A 19 6.54 -3.15 -8.90
N ARG A 20 7.73 -3.60 -9.28
CA ARG A 20 8.41 -4.72 -8.62
C ARG A 20 8.70 -4.40 -7.17
N GLU A 21 9.19 -3.21 -6.88
CA GLU A 21 9.46 -2.80 -5.52
C GLU A 21 8.19 -2.75 -4.68
N LEU A 22 7.10 -2.23 -5.24
CA LEU A 22 5.82 -2.17 -4.55
C LEU A 22 5.27 -3.57 -4.29
N ASP A 23 5.35 -4.46 -5.27
CA ASP A 23 4.90 -5.85 -5.13
C ASP A 23 5.68 -6.58 -4.02
N ASN A 24 6.95 -6.24 -3.85
CA ASN A 24 7.82 -6.88 -2.86
C ASN A 24 7.85 -6.16 -1.51
N THR A 25 7.16 -5.03 -1.39
CA THR A 25 7.08 -4.28 -0.14
C THR A 25 5.81 -4.71 0.59
N SER A 26 5.96 -5.15 1.83
CA SER A 26 4.83 -5.57 2.67
C SER A 26 4.78 -4.72 3.92
N PHE A 27 3.58 -4.48 4.42
CA PHE A 27 3.38 -3.76 5.67
C PHE A 27 2.11 -4.26 6.36
N GLU A 28 2.00 -3.97 7.64
CA GLU A 28 0.82 -4.28 8.43
C GLU A 28 0.21 -3.01 9.00
N ILE A 29 -1.11 -2.94 9.00
CA ILE A 29 -1.86 -1.82 9.55
C ILE A 29 -2.98 -2.38 10.40
N SER A 30 -3.16 -1.81 11.59
CA SER A 30 -4.26 -2.17 12.48
C SER A 30 -5.34 -1.10 12.48
N SER A 31 -6.58 -1.51 12.74
CA SER A 31 -7.65 -0.56 13.04
C SER A 31 -7.31 0.20 14.32
N ALA A 32 -7.97 1.35 14.53
CA ALA A 32 -7.70 2.20 15.69
C ALA A 32 -7.94 1.47 17.01
N ASP A 33 -8.92 0.57 17.05
CA ASP A 33 -9.26 -0.22 18.24
C ASP A 33 -8.40 -1.49 18.36
N GLY A 34 -7.55 -1.79 17.38
CA GLY A 34 -6.69 -2.96 17.38
C GLY A 34 -7.40 -4.27 17.06
N LEU A 35 -8.68 -4.25 16.73
CA LEU A 35 -9.46 -5.47 16.49
C LEU A 35 -9.06 -6.16 15.20
N VAL A 36 -8.74 -5.41 14.15
CA VAL A 36 -8.40 -5.96 12.83
C VAL A 36 -7.01 -5.49 12.42
N LYS A 37 -6.21 -6.44 11.95
CA LYS A 37 -4.89 -6.16 11.38
C LYS A 37 -4.88 -6.65 9.94
N ILE A 38 -4.47 -5.79 9.02
CA ILE A 38 -4.37 -6.12 7.60
C ILE A 38 -2.91 -6.07 7.17
N ALA A 39 -2.46 -7.14 6.51
CA ALA A 39 -1.17 -7.15 5.82
C ALA A 39 -1.42 -6.87 4.34
N MET A 40 -0.66 -5.94 3.78
CA MET A 40 -0.86 -5.47 2.42
C MET A 40 0.48 -5.23 1.74
N THR A 41 0.53 -5.40 0.43
CA THR A 41 1.69 -4.98 -0.35
C THR A 41 1.59 -3.51 -0.73
N GLY A 42 2.72 -2.94 -1.17
CA GLY A 42 2.71 -1.58 -1.71
C GLY A 42 1.85 -1.43 -2.96
N SER A 43 1.53 -2.54 -3.64
CA SER A 43 0.63 -2.58 -4.79
C SER A 43 -0.84 -2.73 -4.40
N GLN A 44 -1.15 -2.58 -3.13
CA GLN A 44 -2.53 -2.63 -2.60
C GLN A 44 -3.16 -4.02 -2.66
N GLU A 45 -2.34 -5.07 -2.63
CA GLU A 45 -2.84 -6.42 -2.50
C GLU A 45 -2.89 -6.80 -1.02
N VAL A 46 -4.08 -7.19 -0.55
CA VAL A 46 -4.24 -7.71 0.81
C VAL A 46 -3.74 -9.14 0.83
N THR A 47 -2.75 -9.42 1.67
CA THR A 47 -2.17 -10.76 1.79
C THR A 47 -2.68 -11.51 2.99
N GLN A 48 -3.13 -10.80 4.02
CA GLN A 48 -3.63 -11.43 5.24
C GLN A 48 -4.54 -10.48 6.00
N ILE A 49 -5.57 -11.04 6.62
CA ILE A 49 -6.44 -10.31 7.55
C ILE A 49 -6.48 -11.11 8.84
N ASN A 50 -6.12 -10.46 9.95
CA ASN A 50 -6.20 -11.06 11.28
C ASN A 50 -7.24 -10.32 12.11
N ILE A 51 -8.16 -11.07 12.69
CA ILE A 51 -9.14 -10.55 13.63
C ILE A 51 -8.67 -10.96 15.02
N GLN A 52 -8.48 -9.98 15.90
CA GLN A 52 -7.99 -10.22 17.25
C GLN A 52 -9.13 -10.64 18.17
N GLY A 53 -8.82 -11.55 19.10
CA GLY A 53 -9.78 -12.01 20.09
C GLY A 53 -10.70 -13.11 19.59
N GLU A 54 -11.70 -13.42 20.41
CA GLU A 54 -12.69 -14.45 20.10
C GLU A 54 -13.81 -13.85 19.27
N LEU A 55 -14.07 -14.42 18.10
CA LEU A 55 -15.06 -13.90 17.16
C LEU A 55 -16.45 -13.81 17.79
N ARG A 56 -16.83 -14.76 18.63
CA ARG A 56 -18.13 -14.80 19.30
C ARG A 56 -18.33 -13.63 20.29
N GLU A 57 -17.25 -13.01 20.72
CA GLU A 57 -17.29 -11.87 21.64
C GLU A 57 -17.31 -10.53 20.92
N VAL A 58 -17.20 -10.55 19.60
CA VAL A 58 -17.12 -9.34 18.78
C VAL A 58 -18.47 -9.07 18.12
N GLU A 59 -18.99 -7.87 18.34
CA GLU A 59 -20.22 -7.46 17.66
C GLU A 59 -19.96 -7.28 16.16
N LYS A 60 -20.88 -7.78 15.36
CA LYS A 60 -20.78 -7.72 13.91
C LYS A 60 -20.54 -6.30 13.39
N VAL A 61 -21.29 -5.32 13.92
CA VAL A 61 -21.16 -3.92 13.49
C VAL A 61 -19.77 -3.38 13.82
N ASN A 62 -19.24 -3.71 14.99
CA ASN A 62 -17.91 -3.26 15.39
C ASN A 62 -16.84 -3.89 14.52
N LEU A 63 -17.01 -5.17 14.16
CA LEU A 63 -16.08 -5.85 13.25
C LEU A 63 -16.10 -5.20 11.87
N GLN A 64 -17.27 -4.88 11.34
CA GLN A 64 -17.41 -4.22 10.05
C GLN A 64 -16.71 -2.86 10.04
N LYS A 65 -16.90 -2.07 11.11
CA LYS A 65 -16.23 -0.77 11.24
C LYS A 65 -14.72 -0.92 11.33
N ALA A 66 -14.24 -1.91 12.07
CA ALA A 66 -12.81 -2.15 12.23
C ALA A 66 -12.16 -2.57 10.92
N ILE A 67 -12.82 -3.44 10.14
CA ILE A 67 -12.34 -3.85 8.82
C ILE A 67 -12.24 -2.64 7.89
N LYS A 68 -13.28 -1.82 7.85
CA LYS A 68 -13.32 -0.61 7.03
C LYS A 68 -12.18 0.34 7.43
N ASP A 69 -12.01 0.57 8.72
CA ASP A 69 -10.97 1.47 9.23
C ASP A 69 -9.58 0.95 8.88
N ALA A 70 -9.31 -0.32 9.16
CA ALA A 70 -8.02 -0.92 8.87
C ALA A 70 -7.70 -0.89 7.37
N TYR A 71 -8.68 -1.22 6.53
CA TYR A 71 -8.51 -1.21 5.09
C TYR A 71 -8.19 0.20 4.56
N ASN A 72 -8.96 1.19 5.01
CA ASN A 72 -8.74 2.56 4.56
C ASN A 72 -7.37 3.09 5.01
N ARG A 73 -6.93 2.73 6.21
CA ARG A 73 -5.59 3.07 6.70
C ARG A 73 -4.51 2.38 5.87
N ALA A 74 -4.75 1.12 5.49
CA ALA A 74 -3.81 0.35 4.67
C ALA A 74 -3.67 0.97 3.27
N ILE A 75 -4.78 1.35 2.65
CA ILE A 75 -4.77 2.01 1.34
C ILE A 75 -3.99 3.32 1.40
N LYS A 76 -4.24 4.13 2.42
CA LYS A 76 -3.51 5.39 2.59
C LYS A 76 -2.01 5.14 2.75
N ARG A 77 -1.64 4.15 3.55
CA ARG A 77 -0.23 3.80 3.75
C ARG A 77 0.41 3.34 2.44
N SER A 78 -0.30 2.54 1.64
CA SER A 78 0.21 2.08 0.34
C SER A 78 0.45 3.25 -0.62
N GLN A 79 -0.43 4.25 -0.60
CA GLN A 79 -0.28 5.46 -1.41
C GLN A 79 0.95 6.27 -0.99
N ASP A 80 1.18 6.40 0.32
CA ASP A 80 2.35 7.08 0.85
C ASP A 80 3.64 6.36 0.45
N ILE A 81 3.65 5.03 0.52
CA ILE A 81 4.78 4.21 0.11
C ILE A 81 5.06 4.38 -1.39
N ALA A 82 4.01 4.35 -2.21
CA ALA A 82 4.14 4.52 -3.65
C ALA A 82 4.71 5.90 -4.00
N ALA A 83 4.23 6.95 -3.34
CA ALA A 83 4.71 8.30 -3.57
C ALA A 83 6.20 8.43 -3.18
N GLU A 84 6.60 7.83 -2.06
CA GLU A 84 7.98 7.84 -1.61
C GLU A 84 8.90 7.09 -2.58
N LYS A 85 8.48 5.92 -3.06
CA LYS A 85 9.26 5.15 -4.02
C LYS A 85 9.37 5.85 -5.37
N MET A 86 8.30 6.49 -5.82
CA MET A 86 8.33 7.29 -7.05
C MET A 86 9.34 8.42 -6.94
N LYS A 87 9.36 9.11 -5.80
CA LYS A 87 10.31 10.16 -5.52
C LYS A 87 11.76 9.64 -5.61
N ASN A 88 12.02 8.49 -5.02
CA ASN A 88 13.35 7.89 -5.02
C ASN A 88 13.80 7.44 -6.40
N ILE A 89 12.89 6.89 -7.21
CA ILE A 89 13.19 6.38 -8.54
C ILE A 89 13.40 7.53 -9.53
N THR A 90 12.55 8.56 -9.48
CA THR A 90 12.60 9.67 -10.43
C THR A 90 13.50 10.80 -9.98
N GLY A 91 13.87 10.86 -8.71
CA GLY A 91 14.59 11.99 -8.14
C GLY A 91 13.76 13.27 -8.10
N PHE A 92 12.46 13.14 -8.26
CA PHE A 92 11.54 14.26 -8.37
C PHE A 92 10.89 14.56 -7.02
N ASN A 93 11.10 15.79 -6.52
CA ASN A 93 10.41 16.27 -5.32
C ASN A 93 9.05 16.82 -5.70
N LEU A 94 8.00 16.03 -5.44
CA LEU A 94 6.65 16.50 -5.67
C LEU A 94 6.30 17.53 -4.60
N PRO A 95 5.80 18.72 -4.97
CA PRO A 95 5.31 19.67 -3.99
C PRO A 95 4.08 19.09 -3.30
N ARG A 96 4.04 19.24 -2.01
CA ARG A 96 2.89 18.80 -1.21
C ARG A 96 1.84 19.87 -1.13
#